data_9bc65c08b305b2dfe9634342cf09d4bd
#
_entry.id   9bc65c08b305b2dfe9634342cf09d4bd
#
_cell.length_a   1.000
_cell.length_b   1.000
_cell.length_c   1.000
_cell.angle_alpha   90.00
_cell.angle_beta   90.00
_cell.angle_gamma   90.00
#
_symmetry.space_group_name_H-M   'P 1'
#
loop_
_entity.id
_entity.type
_entity.pdbx_description
1 polymer ?
#
loop_
_entity_poly.entity_id
_entity_poly.type
_entity_poly.pdbx_seq_one_letter_code
_entity_poly.pdbx_strand_id
1 'polypeptide(L)'
;MSELEPEERVRFEQLVLPHVDAAFNLARWLLRGRADAEDVAQEALLRACRFIRGFHGGDARAWLLQIVRNTCYTWLEKNRPMELSMEFDEEIHLQACATPETLAIARDDRERLIIALETLPPRFREVLVLRELEGCSYKEIAAITSLPIGTVMSSLSRARRQLHSALANPIQKGAVREV
;
A
#
# COMPACT_ATOMS: atom_id res chain seq x y z
N MET A 1 -16.20 -24.51 -2.64
CA MET A 1 -16.47 -23.06 -2.83
C MET A 1 -17.98 -22.95 -2.76
N SER A 2 -18.52 -22.32 -1.70
CA SER A 2 -19.97 -22.04 -1.68
C SER A 2 -20.23 -20.99 -2.75
N GLU A 3 -21.07 -21.33 -3.72
CA GLU A 3 -21.55 -20.35 -4.70
C GLU A 3 -22.29 -19.25 -3.95
N LEU A 4 -22.07 -18.00 -4.38
CA LEU A 4 -22.85 -16.87 -3.87
C LEU A 4 -24.30 -17.05 -4.28
N GLU A 5 -25.22 -16.82 -3.35
CA GLU A 5 -26.62 -16.71 -3.69
C GLU A 5 -26.84 -15.57 -4.71
N PRO A 6 -27.83 -15.65 -5.59
CA PRO A 6 -28.05 -14.64 -6.64
C PRO A 6 -28.09 -13.21 -6.13
N GLU A 7 -28.70 -12.97 -4.97
CA GLU A 7 -28.77 -11.65 -4.32
C GLU A 7 -27.39 -11.17 -3.84
N GLU A 8 -26.57 -12.04 -3.31
CA GLU A 8 -25.21 -11.75 -2.86
C GLU A 8 -24.29 -11.41 -4.02
N ARG A 9 -24.46 -12.11 -5.13
CA ARG A 9 -23.72 -11.85 -6.35
C ARG A 9 -24.03 -10.46 -6.89
N VAL A 10 -25.30 -10.10 -7.03
CA VAL A 10 -25.72 -8.76 -7.46
C VAL A 10 -25.14 -7.69 -6.51
N ARG A 11 -25.23 -7.95 -5.22
CA ARG A 11 -24.70 -7.05 -4.20
C ARG A 11 -23.17 -6.87 -4.29
N PHE A 12 -22.44 -7.96 -4.51
CA PHE A 12 -21.00 -7.93 -4.73
C PHE A 12 -20.65 -7.14 -5.99
N GLU A 13 -21.34 -7.40 -7.09
CA GLU A 13 -21.14 -6.71 -8.36
C GLU A 13 -21.36 -5.19 -8.23
N GLN A 14 -22.39 -4.77 -7.48
CA GLN A 14 -22.70 -3.36 -7.31
C GLN A 14 -21.78 -2.64 -6.31
N LEU A 15 -21.36 -3.29 -5.24
CA LEU A 15 -20.66 -2.67 -4.13
C LEU A 15 -19.13 -2.83 -4.20
N VAL A 16 -18.65 -3.91 -4.80
CA VAL A 16 -17.20 -4.25 -4.76
C VAL A 16 -16.54 -4.03 -6.10
N LEU A 17 -17.14 -4.48 -7.20
CA LEU A 17 -16.50 -4.39 -8.52
C LEU A 17 -16.13 -2.97 -8.95
N PRO A 18 -16.89 -1.90 -8.62
CA PRO A 18 -16.48 -0.53 -8.96
C PRO A 18 -15.17 -0.08 -8.33
N HIS A 19 -14.69 -0.78 -7.29
CA HIS A 19 -13.51 -0.43 -6.51
C HIS A 19 -12.32 -1.38 -6.72
N VAL A 20 -12.38 -2.27 -7.70
CA VAL A 20 -11.31 -3.25 -7.99
C VAL A 20 -10.00 -2.56 -8.36
N ASP A 21 -10.05 -1.47 -9.12
CA ASP A 21 -8.85 -0.70 -9.49
C ASP A 21 -8.16 -0.10 -8.26
N ALA A 22 -8.92 0.44 -7.31
CA ALA A 22 -8.38 0.96 -6.05
C ALA A 22 -7.77 -0.15 -5.20
N ALA A 23 -8.40 -1.33 -5.16
CA ALA A 23 -7.87 -2.52 -4.48
C ALA A 23 -6.52 -2.94 -5.06
N PHE A 24 -6.44 -3.06 -6.39
CA PHE A 24 -5.21 -3.42 -7.08
C PHE A 24 -4.11 -2.36 -6.89
N ASN A 25 -4.45 -1.08 -7.00
CA ASN A 25 -3.50 0.01 -6.79
C ASN A 25 -2.90 -0.04 -5.38
N LEU A 26 -3.73 -0.20 -4.35
CA LEU A 26 -3.24 -0.29 -2.97
C LEU A 26 -2.30 -1.49 -2.79
N ALA A 27 -2.69 -2.68 -3.28
CA ALA A 27 -1.85 -3.88 -3.21
C ALA A 27 -0.50 -3.67 -3.92
N ARG A 28 -0.51 -3.11 -5.13
CA ARG A 28 0.69 -2.82 -5.91
C ARG A 28 1.68 -1.93 -5.17
N TRP A 29 1.19 -0.87 -4.54
CA TRP A 29 2.04 0.04 -3.79
C TRP A 29 2.57 -0.58 -2.49
N LEU A 30 1.76 -1.37 -1.80
CA LEU A 30 2.19 -2.02 -0.57
C LEU A 30 3.24 -3.10 -0.82
N LEU A 31 3.10 -3.90 -1.89
CA LEU A 31 3.93 -5.08 -2.11
C LEU A 31 5.14 -4.83 -3.04
N ARG A 32 5.26 -3.65 -3.66
CA ARG A 32 6.37 -3.27 -4.57
C ARG A 32 6.57 -4.22 -5.76
N GLY A 33 5.65 -5.13 -6.00
CA GLY A 33 5.73 -6.12 -7.07
C GLY A 33 4.38 -6.30 -7.75
N ARG A 34 4.38 -6.39 -9.10
CA ARG A 34 3.12 -6.51 -9.85
C ARG A 34 2.50 -7.90 -9.68
N ALA A 35 3.30 -8.95 -9.77
CA ALA A 35 2.82 -10.32 -9.66
C ALA A 35 2.24 -10.60 -8.26
N ASP A 36 2.99 -10.25 -7.20
CA ASP A 36 2.53 -10.41 -5.82
C ASP A 36 1.26 -9.59 -5.55
N ALA A 37 1.16 -8.38 -6.15
CA ALA A 37 0.00 -7.51 -6.00
C ALA A 37 -1.25 -8.09 -6.68
N GLU A 38 -1.11 -8.72 -7.85
CA GLU A 38 -2.19 -9.37 -8.56
C GLU A 38 -2.75 -10.53 -7.73
N ASP A 39 -1.88 -11.39 -7.22
CA ASP A 39 -2.27 -12.55 -6.39
C ASP A 39 -2.95 -12.12 -5.09
N VAL A 40 -2.37 -11.13 -4.40
CA VAL A 40 -2.92 -10.64 -3.13
C VAL A 40 -4.23 -9.87 -3.33
N ALA A 41 -4.37 -9.10 -4.42
CA ALA A 41 -5.62 -8.44 -4.75
C ALA A 41 -6.72 -9.44 -5.07
N GLN A 42 -6.43 -10.53 -5.80
CA GLN A 42 -7.38 -11.61 -6.05
C GLN A 42 -7.81 -12.30 -4.76
N GLU A 43 -6.87 -12.64 -3.88
CA GLU A 43 -7.19 -13.22 -2.57
C GLU A 43 -8.06 -12.27 -1.73
N ALA A 44 -7.77 -10.96 -1.75
CA ALA A 44 -8.59 -9.96 -1.06
C ALA A 44 -10.01 -9.88 -1.62
N LEU A 45 -10.18 -9.94 -2.93
CA LEU A 45 -11.50 -10.00 -3.58
C LEU A 45 -12.26 -11.27 -3.24
N LEU A 46 -11.59 -12.42 -3.19
CA LEU A 46 -12.21 -13.68 -2.74
C LEU A 46 -12.64 -13.59 -1.27
N ARG A 47 -11.88 -12.93 -0.42
CA ARG A 47 -12.26 -12.65 0.98
C ARG A 47 -13.47 -11.71 1.04
N ALA A 48 -13.44 -10.61 0.27
CA ALA A 48 -14.59 -9.70 0.18
C ALA A 48 -15.87 -10.45 -0.26
N CYS A 49 -15.75 -11.34 -1.24
CA CYS A 49 -16.84 -12.18 -1.68
C CYS A 49 -17.40 -13.07 -0.54
N ARG A 50 -16.55 -13.70 0.26
CA ARG A 50 -16.96 -14.52 1.41
C ARG A 50 -17.60 -13.70 2.54
N PHE A 51 -17.17 -12.46 2.72
CA PHE A 51 -17.62 -11.57 3.79
C PHE A 51 -18.75 -10.61 3.40
N ILE A 52 -19.23 -10.65 2.14
CA ILE A 52 -20.28 -9.74 1.65
C ILE A 52 -21.58 -9.84 2.44
N ARG A 53 -21.89 -11.01 2.98
CA ARG A 53 -23.04 -11.24 3.87
C ARG A 53 -22.99 -10.36 5.12
N GLY A 54 -21.80 -10.20 5.70
CA GLY A 54 -21.56 -9.41 6.90
C GLY A 54 -21.42 -7.92 6.65
N PHE A 55 -21.43 -7.47 5.41
CA PHE A 55 -21.40 -6.05 5.09
C PHE A 55 -22.80 -5.44 5.18
N HIS A 56 -23.12 -4.77 6.25
CA HIS A 56 -24.45 -4.22 6.52
C HIS A 56 -24.60 -2.73 6.17
N GLY A 57 -23.83 -2.23 5.23
CA GLY A 57 -23.87 -0.83 4.78
C GLY A 57 -22.64 -0.03 5.22
N GLY A 58 -22.58 1.23 4.77
CA GLY A 58 -21.41 2.09 4.94
C GLY A 58 -20.62 2.23 3.65
N ASP A 59 -19.36 2.67 3.75
CA ASP A 59 -18.48 2.84 2.61
C ASP A 59 -17.89 1.50 2.16
N ALA A 60 -18.43 0.96 1.07
CA ALA A 60 -18.00 -0.31 0.49
C ALA A 60 -16.54 -0.25 -0.01
N ARG A 61 -16.11 0.94 -0.50
CA ARG A 61 -14.73 1.15 -0.93
C ARG A 61 -13.76 1.08 0.25
N ALA A 62 -14.05 1.77 1.34
CA ALA A 62 -13.21 1.73 2.54
C ALA A 62 -13.17 0.32 3.14
N TRP A 63 -14.31 -0.38 3.17
CA TRP A 63 -14.37 -1.78 3.60
C TRP A 63 -13.52 -2.71 2.75
N LEU A 64 -13.59 -2.59 1.40
CA LEU A 64 -12.75 -3.38 0.51
C LEU A 64 -11.26 -3.06 0.72
N LEU A 65 -10.89 -1.78 0.77
CA LEU A 65 -9.50 -1.35 0.97
C LEU A 65 -8.94 -1.85 2.31
N GLN A 66 -9.76 -1.94 3.36
CA GLN A 66 -9.36 -2.56 4.63
C GLN A 66 -9.03 -4.05 4.46
N ILE A 67 -9.84 -4.80 3.70
CA ILE A 67 -9.58 -6.22 3.41
C ILE A 67 -8.28 -6.37 2.62
N VAL A 68 -8.09 -5.56 1.58
CA VAL A 68 -6.85 -5.54 0.76
C VAL A 68 -5.64 -5.25 1.62
N ARG A 69 -5.69 -4.19 2.41
CA ARG A 69 -4.63 -3.83 3.36
C ARG A 69 -4.25 -5.00 4.26
N ASN A 70 -5.22 -5.58 4.94
CA ASN A 70 -4.98 -6.68 5.87
C ASN A 70 -4.38 -7.91 5.16
N THR A 71 -4.81 -8.18 3.93
CA THR A 71 -4.26 -9.26 3.12
C THR A 71 -2.81 -8.98 2.73
N CYS A 72 -2.49 -7.73 2.33
CA CYS A 72 -1.12 -7.30 2.04
C CYS A 72 -0.19 -7.43 3.26
N TYR A 73 -0.63 -6.97 4.44
CA TYR A 73 0.19 -7.07 5.65
C TYR A 73 0.43 -8.52 6.06
N THR A 74 -0.58 -9.39 5.97
CA THR A 74 -0.41 -10.84 6.19
C THR A 74 0.60 -11.45 5.22
N TRP A 75 0.60 -11.00 3.97
CA TRP A 75 1.57 -11.44 2.97
C TRP A 75 2.98 -10.93 3.31
N LEU A 76 3.13 -9.64 3.67
CA LEU A 76 4.40 -9.03 4.07
C LEU A 76 5.01 -9.73 5.28
N GLU A 77 4.22 -10.02 6.31
CA GLU A 77 4.67 -10.75 7.51
C GLU A 77 5.29 -12.10 7.16
N LYS A 78 4.71 -12.80 6.18
CA LYS A 78 5.19 -14.12 5.75
C LYS A 78 6.42 -14.05 4.83
N ASN A 79 6.47 -13.09 3.93
CA ASN A 79 7.42 -13.06 2.84
C ASN A 79 8.52 -12.01 3.00
N ARG A 80 8.23 -10.91 3.72
CA ARG A 80 9.14 -9.76 3.89
C ARG A 80 9.07 -9.16 5.29
N PRO A 81 9.27 -9.95 6.37
CA PRO A 81 9.11 -9.46 7.74
C PRO A 81 10.05 -8.29 8.09
N MET A 82 11.22 -8.22 7.46
CA MET A 82 12.18 -7.11 7.67
C MET A 82 11.62 -5.75 7.20
N GLU A 83 10.75 -5.71 6.19
CA GLU A 83 10.14 -4.46 5.75
C GLU A 83 9.18 -3.89 6.81
N LEU A 84 8.56 -4.72 7.61
CA LEU A 84 7.66 -4.32 8.68
C LEU A 84 8.42 -3.89 9.94
N SER A 85 9.55 -4.51 10.24
CA SER A 85 10.36 -4.18 11.43
C SER A 85 11.09 -2.84 11.33
N MET A 86 11.28 -2.29 10.12
CA MET A 86 11.85 -0.95 9.92
C MET A 86 10.96 0.20 10.46
N GLU A 87 9.81 -0.11 11.04
CA GLU A 87 8.86 0.90 11.53
C GLU A 87 9.24 1.58 12.85
N PHE A 88 10.22 1.09 13.59
CA PHE A 88 10.47 1.53 14.96
C PHE A 88 11.67 2.48 15.16
N ASP A 89 12.52 2.68 14.17
CA ASP A 89 13.69 3.54 14.34
C ASP A 89 13.48 4.94 13.75
N GLU A 90 13.33 5.93 14.61
CA GLU A 90 13.19 7.36 14.22
C GLU A 90 14.45 7.94 13.57
N GLU A 91 15.59 7.26 13.63
CA GLU A 91 16.91 7.71 13.16
C GLU A 91 17.51 6.89 12.01
N ILE A 92 16.81 5.89 11.47
CA ILE A 92 17.41 5.12 10.38
C ILE A 92 17.47 6.00 9.13
N HIS A 93 18.67 6.40 8.81
CA HIS A 93 19.11 6.80 7.49
C HIS A 93 18.54 5.83 6.45
N LEU A 94 17.82 6.38 5.49
CA LEU A 94 17.27 5.67 4.33
C LEU A 94 18.35 4.78 3.67
N GLN A 95 18.59 3.61 4.21
CA GLN A 95 19.24 2.55 3.47
C GLN A 95 18.16 1.92 2.58
N ALA A 96 18.05 2.50 1.39
CA ALA A 96 17.19 1.94 0.36
C ALA A 96 17.63 0.51 0.07
N CYS A 97 16.71 -0.43 0.28
CA CYS A 97 16.77 -1.72 -0.38
C CYS A 97 16.38 -1.55 -1.86
N ALA A 98 17.03 -0.62 -2.55
CA ALA A 98 16.94 -0.52 -3.99
C ALA A 98 17.95 -1.51 -4.57
N THR A 99 17.49 -2.45 -5.40
CA THR A 99 18.41 -3.30 -6.15
C THR A 99 19.20 -2.42 -7.12
N PRO A 100 20.47 -2.77 -7.43
CA PRO A 100 21.31 -1.98 -8.35
C PRO A 100 20.66 -1.74 -9.72
N GLU A 101 19.75 -2.60 -10.14
CA GLU A 101 19.05 -2.51 -11.43
C GLU A 101 17.99 -1.40 -11.49
N THR A 102 17.32 -1.09 -10.37
CA THR A 102 16.33 0.00 -10.32
C THR A 102 16.97 1.39 -10.33
N LEU A 103 18.22 1.50 -9.93
CA LEU A 103 18.98 2.76 -9.86
C LEU A 103 19.56 3.23 -11.21
N ALA A 104 19.66 2.35 -12.18
CA ALA A 104 20.32 2.66 -13.46
C ALA A 104 19.44 3.43 -14.47
N ILE A 105 18.12 3.53 -14.25
CA ILE A 105 17.15 3.90 -15.30
C ILE A 105 16.26 5.10 -14.95
N ALA A 106 16.39 5.72 -13.78
CA ALA A 106 15.55 6.88 -13.41
C ALA A 106 15.85 8.09 -14.31
N ARG A 107 15.17 8.17 -15.44
CA ARG A 107 15.28 9.26 -16.43
C ARG A 107 14.09 10.21 -16.41
N ASP A 108 12.97 9.83 -15.81
CA ASP A 108 11.73 10.57 -15.78
C ASP A 108 11.34 10.90 -14.33
N ASP A 109 10.78 12.07 -14.08
CA ASP A 109 10.32 12.50 -12.76
C ASP A 109 9.30 11.52 -12.16
N ARG A 110 8.52 10.84 -13.01
CA ARG A 110 7.59 9.78 -12.59
C ARG A 110 8.33 8.56 -12.02
N GLU A 111 9.39 8.11 -12.66
CA GLU A 111 10.20 6.98 -12.18
C GLU A 111 10.89 7.33 -10.87
N ARG A 112 11.40 8.56 -10.75
CA ARG A 112 11.99 9.07 -9.51
C ARG A 112 11.00 9.05 -8.35
N LEU A 113 9.75 9.47 -8.61
CA LEU A 113 8.68 9.44 -7.61
C LEU A 113 8.33 8.01 -7.19
N ILE A 114 8.22 7.08 -8.14
CA ILE A 114 7.95 5.67 -7.86
C ILE A 114 9.05 5.09 -6.97
N ILE A 115 10.32 5.29 -7.35
CA ILE A 115 11.47 4.81 -6.57
C ILE A 115 11.45 5.42 -5.16
N ALA A 116 11.21 6.72 -5.04
CA ALA A 116 11.15 7.40 -3.75
C ALA A 116 10.02 6.86 -2.87
N LEU A 117 8.83 6.60 -3.43
CA LEU A 117 7.73 5.97 -2.71
C LEU A 117 8.08 4.54 -2.26
N GLU A 118 8.77 3.78 -3.09
CA GLU A 118 9.19 2.42 -2.75
C GLU A 118 10.24 2.36 -1.64
N THR A 119 10.99 3.43 -1.40
CA THR A 119 11.94 3.50 -0.27
C THR A 119 11.24 3.67 1.08
N LEU A 120 10.01 4.18 1.10
CA LEU A 120 9.29 4.39 2.35
C LEU A 120 8.89 3.06 3.01
N PRO A 121 8.89 2.99 4.35
CA PRO A 121 8.26 1.90 5.08
C PRO A 121 6.80 1.70 4.66
N PRO A 122 6.28 0.46 4.67
CA PRO A 122 4.91 0.15 4.22
C PRO A 122 3.84 1.06 4.83
N ARG A 123 3.93 1.34 6.13
CA ARG A 123 3.00 2.20 6.87
C ARG A 123 2.93 3.64 6.34
N PHE A 124 4.06 4.22 5.97
CA PHE A 124 4.10 5.59 5.45
C PHE A 124 3.67 5.65 4.00
N ARG A 125 4.04 4.65 3.23
CA ARG A 125 3.60 4.49 1.84
C ARG A 125 2.10 4.31 1.76
N GLU A 126 1.51 3.47 2.63
CA GLU A 126 0.09 3.21 2.73
C GLU A 126 -0.73 4.50 2.90
N VAL A 127 -0.41 5.31 3.90
CA VAL A 127 -1.19 6.53 4.17
C VAL A 127 -1.06 7.56 3.05
N LEU A 128 0.10 7.64 2.38
CA LEU A 128 0.28 8.50 1.20
C LEU A 128 -0.56 8.01 0.02
N VAL A 129 -0.52 6.72 -0.28
CA VAL A 129 -1.30 6.13 -1.37
C VAL A 129 -2.79 6.35 -1.14
N LEU A 130 -3.29 6.03 0.05
CA LEU A 130 -4.70 6.25 0.40
C LEU A 130 -5.10 7.73 0.30
N ARG A 131 -4.23 8.65 0.70
CA ARG A 131 -4.54 10.08 0.67
C ARG A 131 -4.41 10.69 -0.71
N GLU A 132 -3.27 10.52 -1.36
CA GLU A 132 -2.89 11.28 -2.55
C GLU A 132 -3.35 10.59 -3.86
N LEU A 133 -3.37 9.26 -3.89
CA LEU A 133 -3.77 8.51 -5.08
C LEU A 133 -5.23 8.08 -5.03
N GLU A 134 -5.69 7.61 -3.87
CA GLU A 134 -7.06 7.14 -3.71
C GLU A 134 -8.02 8.24 -3.20
N GLY A 135 -7.53 9.42 -2.83
CA GLY A 135 -8.34 10.55 -2.43
C GLY A 135 -9.11 10.36 -1.11
N CYS A 136 -8.72 9.38 -0.29
CA CYS A 136 -9.40 9.10 0.96
C CYS A 136 -9.31 10.28 1.95
N SER A 137 -10.38 10.54 2.68
CA SER A 137 -10.38 11.46 3.81
C SER A 137 -9.61 10.86 5.00
N TYR A 138 -9.22 11.68 5.96
CA TYR A 138 -8.54 11.20 7.18
C TYR A 138 -9.41 10.21 7.97
N LYS A 139 -10.74 10.36 7.94
CA LYS A 139 -11.67 9.44 8.57
C LYS A 139 -11.70 8.08 7.88
N GLU A 140 -11.73 8.07 6.56
CA GLU A 140 -11.66 6.84 5.76
C GLU A 140 -10.31 6.13 5.95
N ILE A 141 -9.19 6.87 5.92
CA ILE A 141 -7.87 6.30 6.20
C ILE A 141 -7.83 5.69 7.61
N ALA A 142 -8.36 6.37 8.61
CA ALA A 142 -8.45 5.86 9.98
C ALA A 142 -9.25 4.55 10.06
N ALA A 143 -10.37 4.46 9.33
CA ALA A 143 -11.18 3.25 9.24
C ALA A 143 -10.44 2.11 8.52
N ILE A 144 -9.82 2.40 7.37
CA ILE A 144 -9.06 1.41 6.58
C ILE A 144 -7.86 0.86 7.35
N THR A 145 -7.11 1.75 8.02
CA THR A 145 -5.89 1.39 8.74
C THR A 145 -6.12 0.93 10.18
N SER A 146 -7.34 1.13 10.70
CA SER A 146 -7.67 0.90 12.11
C SER A 146 -6.81 1.75 13.08
N LEU A 147 -6.38 2.93 12.63
CA LEU A 147 -5.57 3.86 13.41
C LEU A 147 -6.39 5.07 13.88
N PRO A 148 -6.07 5.67 15.03
CA PRO A 148 -6.64 6.95 15.43
C PRO A 148 -6.35 8.05 14.39
N ILE A 149 -7.30 8.98 14.17
CA ILE A 149 -7.14 10.08 13.19
C ILE A 149 -5.86 10.90 13.46
N GLY A 150 -5.52 11.15 14.71
CA GLY A 150 -4.28 11.85 15.09
C GLY A 150 -3.03 11.10 14.63
N THR A 151 -3.07 9.76 14.69
CA THR A 151 -1.97 8.91 14.19
C THR A 151 -1.90 8.95 12.66
N VAL A 152 -3.03 8.98 11.96
CA VAL A 152 -3.07 9.15 10.50
C VAL A 152 -2.44 10.49 10.11
N MET A 153 -2.80 11.57 10.77
CA MET A 153 -2.26 12.91 10.49
C MET A 153 -0.73 12.97 10.71
N SER A 154 -0.25 12.45 11.85
CA SER A 154 1.18 12.41 12.14
C SER A 154 1.95 11.50 11.17
N SER A 155 1.40 10.35 10.80
CA SER A 155 1.98 9.44 9.81
C SER A 155 2.07 10.08 8.43
N LEU A 156 1.04 10.80 7.98
CA LEU A 156 1.07 11.55 6.72
C LEU A 156 2.14 12.65 6.72
N SER A 157 2.26 13.38 7.83
CA SER A 157 3.30 14.43 7.97
C SER A 157 4.71 13.83 7.88
N ARG A 158 4.96 12.71 8.56
CA ARG A 158 6.25 12.00 8.50
C ARG A 158 6.51 11.42 7.12
N ALA A 159 5.50 10.78 6.51
CA ALA A 159 5.59 10.20 5.18
C ALA A 159 5.95 11.24 4.11
N ARG A 160 5.32 12.42 4.15
CA ARG A 160 5.64 13.54 3.23
C ARG A 160 7.07 14.04 3.42
N ARG A 161 7.54 14.18 4.67
CA ARG A 161 8.94 14.58 4.94
C ARG A 161 9.92 13.55 4.39
N GLN A 162 9.69 12.26 4.62
CA GLN A 162 10.58 11.21 4.12
C GLN A 162 10.56 11.15 2.59
N LEU A 163 9.38 11.27 1.97
CA LEU A 163 9.28 11.33 0.51
C LEU A 163 10.05 12.53 -0.06
N HIS A 164 9.90 13.70 0.54
CA HIS A 164 10.63 14.90 0.13
C HIS A 164 12.14 14.70 0.27
N SER A 165 12.60 14.12 1.37
CA SER A 165 14.01 13.80 1.58
C SER A 165 14.55 12.82 0.55
N ALA A 166 13.79 11.78 0.22
CA ALA A 166 14.15 10.79 -0.81
C ALA A 166 14.23 11.40 -2.22
N LEU A 167 13.37 12.36 -2.53
CA LEU A 167 13.39 13.08 -3.82
C LEU A 167 14.51 14.11 -3.89
N ALA A 168 14.84 14.80 -2.77
CA ALA A 168 15.88 15.80 -2.72
C ALA A 168 17.30 15.21 -2.77
N ASN A 169 17.48 14.01 -2.22
CA ASN A 169 18.74 13.27 -2.21
C ASN A 169 18.60 11.99 -3.04
N PRO A 170 18.59 12.09 -4.37
CA PRO A 170 18.63 10.88 -5.19
C PRO A 170 19.93 10.13 -4.84
N ILE A 171 19.80 8.87 -4.45
CA ILE A 171 20.90 8.01 -4.01
C ILE A 171 22.04 8.13 -5.00
N GLN A 172 23.14 8.78 -4.62
CA GLN A 172 24.37 8.79 -5.40
C GLN A 172 24.86 7.34 -5.50
N LYS A 173 25.02 6.85 -6.73
CA LYS A 173 25.69 5.58 -7.02
C LYS A 173 26.93 5.46 -6.15
N GLY A 174 26.97 4.44 -5.30
CA GLY A 174 28.12 4.13 -4.50
C GLY A 174 29.39 4.16 -5.36
N ALA A 175 30.35 4.94 -4.94
CA ALA A 175 31.69 4.88 -5.48
C ALA A 175 32.18 3.45 -5.34
N VAL A 176 32.33 2.77 -6.47
CA VAL A 176 33.14 1.56 -6.56
C VAL A 176 34.54 2.00 -6.16
N ARG A 177 34.98 1.68 -4.95
CA ARG A 177 36.39 1.70 -4.62
C ARG A 177 37.02 0.54 -5.41
N GLU A 178 37.69 0.90 -6.48
CA GLU A 178 38.77 0.09 -7.01
C GLU A 178 39.82 -0.08 -5.92
N VAL A 179 40.07 -1.31 -5.53
CA VAL A 179 41.34 -1.79 -4.97
C VAL A 179 41.61 -3.12 -5.61
#